data_945ac10183a438015d7111a9912beb79
#
_entry.id   945ac10183a438015d7111a9912beb79
#
_cell.length_a   1.000
_cell.length_b   1.000
_cell.length_c   1.000
_cell.angle_alpha   90.00
_cell.angle_beta   90.00
_cell.angle_gamma   90.00
#
_symmetry.space_group_name_H-M   'P 1'
#
loop_
_entity.id
_entity.type
_entity.pdbx_description
1 polymer ?
#
loop_
_entity_poly.entity_id
_entity_poly.type
_entity_poly.pdbx_seq_one_letter_code
_entity_poly.pdbx_strand_id
1 'polypeptide(L)'
;NTPQEYAGILIAHGTDTLAYTAPLLDYLMTGSRIPVMLVSAQKPLTDPDSNGGNNFVESVEWILNRRVQDGCWVVYRNMDGTTYLHRGSHLLQSGDYSNDFYSIDKKQEAPVFHVNADLLKEYTGLEEPLIMELNASSFLQDGILKIMPYVGINYANYSLKNVKSVMH
;
A
#
# COMPACT_ATOMS: atom_id res chain seq x y z
N ASN A 1 24.74 17.32 16.84
CA ASN A 1 23.75 17.15 15.76
C ASN A 1 22.61 16.35 16.34
N THR A 2 21.52 17.01 16.68
CA THR A 2 20.26 16.32 17.00
C THR A 2 19.79 15.59 15.74
N PRO A 3 19.46 14.29 15.80
CA PRO A 3 18.88 13.62 14.65
C PRO A 3 17.63 14.37 14.23
N GLN A 4 17.54 14.68 12.95
CA GLN A 4 16.34 15.33 12.42
C GLN A 4 15.22 14.29 12.46
N GLU A 5 14.24 14.51 13.32
CA GLU A 5 13.08 13.63 13.39
C GLU A 5 12.12 13.97 12.24
N TYR A 6 11.91 13.00 11.36
CA TYR A 6 10.87 13.08 10.34
C TYR A 6 9.55 12.56 10.90
N ALA A 7 8.47 13.24 10.61
CA ALA A 7 7.12 12.79 11.02
C ALA A 7 6.61 11.65 10.14
N GLY A 8 7.08 11.54 8.89
CA GLY A 8 6.70 10.53 7.93
C GLY A 8 7.37 10.76 6.59
N ILE A 9 7.10 9.88 5.64
CA ILE A 9 7.62 9.92 4.27
C ILE A 9 6.44 9.98 3.31
N LEU A 10 6.45 10.93 2.37
CA LEU A 10 5.51 11.02 1.26
C LEU A 10 6.21 10.64 -0.03
N ILE A 11 5.60 9.72 -0.78
CA ILE A 11 6.11 9.27 -2.07
C ILE A 11 5.03 9.48 -3.12
N ALA A 12 5.30 10.35 -4.11
CA ALA A 12 4.45 10.47 -5.28
C ALA A 12 4.58 9.22 -6.15
N HIS A 13 3.45 8.61 -6.51
CA HIS A 13 3.43 7.32 -7.19
C HIS A 13 2.33 7.27 -8.27
N GLY A 14 2.56 6.48 -9.32
CA GLY A 14 1.54 6.22 -10.33
C GLY A 14 0.49 5.22 -9.84
N THR A 15 -0.70 5.25 -10.43
CA THR A 15 -1.83 4.38 -10.08
C THR A 15 -1.64 2.93 -10.54
N ASP A 16 -0.99 2.71 -11.69
CA ASP A 16 -0.90 1.40 -12.35
C ASP A 16 -0.18 0.33 -11.51
N THR A 17 0.81 0.74 -10.74
CA THR A 17 1.62 -0.16 -9.91
C THR A 17 1.44 0.08 -8.42
N LEU A 18 0.48 0.92 -8.05
CA LEU A 18 0.23 1.29 -6.65
C LEU A 18 -0.04 0.06 -5.77
N ALA A 19 -0.91 -0.84 -6.25
CA ALA A 19 -1.27 -2.07 -5.54
C ALA A 19 -0.16 -3.13 -5.47
N TYR A 20 0.97 -2.89 -6.10
CA TYR A 20 2.18 -3.74 -5.98
C TYR A 20 3.22 -3.10 -5.08
N THR A 21 3.41 -1.78 -5.21
CA THR A 21 4.40 -1.04 -4.41
C THR A 21 3.92 -0.86 -2.97
N ALA A 22 2.64 -0.60 -2.75
CA ALA A 22 2.10 -0.37 -1.42
C ALA A 22 2.27 -1.59 -0.48
N PRO A 23 1.90 -2.83 -0.88
CA PRO A 23 2.15 -4.00 -0.04
C PRO A 23 3.63 -4.24 0.23
N LEU A 24 4.48 -4.08 -0.78
CA LEU A 24 5.91 -4.27 -0.62
C LEU A 24 6.48 -3.32 0.42
N LEU A 25 6.16 -2.03 0.30
CA LEU A 25 6.62 -1.02 1.27
C LEU A 25 6.00 -1.25 2.65
N ASP A 26 4.76 -1.71 2.73
CA ASP A 26 4.13 -1.98 4.01
C ASP A 26 4.85 -3.09 4.78
N TYR A 27 5.23 -4.18 4.11
CA TYR A 27 6.04 -5.24 4.71
C TYR A 27 7.44 -4.76 5.09
N LEU A 28 8.09 -3.95 4.24
CA LEU A 28 9.43 -3.42 4.51
C LEU A 28 9.44 -2.42 5.68
N MET A 29 8.37 -1.67 5.85
CA MET A 29 8.25 -0.62 6.85
C MET A 29 7.49 -1.04 8.11
N THR A 30 7.10 -2.32 8.21
CA THR A 30 6.46 -2.85 9.41
C THR A 30 7.37 -2.66 10.62
N GLY A 31 6.84 -2.03 11.66
CA GLY A 31 7.62 -1.70 12.87
C GLY A 31 8.55 -0.48 12.71
N SER A 32 8.52 0.21 11.58
CA SER A 32 9.18 1.52 11.49
C SER A 32 8.50 2.52 12.44
N ARG A 33 9.26 3.53 12.88
CA ARG A 33 8.71 4.57 13.76
C ARG A 33 8.05 5.71 12.98
N ILE A 34 8.14 5.68 11.66
CA ILE A 34 7.60 6.71 10.78
C ILE A 34 6.79 6.04 9.66
N PRO A 35 5.58 6.55 9.36
CA PRO A 35 4.76 6.03 8.28
C PRO A 35 5.29 6.46 6.91
N VAL A 36 5.03 5.62 5.91
CA VAL A 36 5.17 5.95 4.50
C VAL A 36 3.79 6.12 3.89
N MET A 37 3.56 7.24 3.21
CA MET A 37 2.31 7.49 2.48
C MET A 37 2.61 7.52 0.98
N LEU A 38 1.96 6.65 0.21
CA LEU A 38 1.98 6.73 -1.25
C LEU A 38 0.84 7.62 -1.72
N VAL A 39 1.18 8.64 -2.49
CA VAL A 39 0.24 9.63 -3.02
C VAL A 39 0.13 9.45 -4.52
N SER A 40 -1.06 9.15 -4.99
CA SER A 40 -1.40 8.98 -6.41
C SER A 40 -2.54 9.89 -6.82
N ALA A 41 -2.71 10.04 -8.14
CA ALA A 41 -3.81 10.79 -8.73
C ALA A 41 -4.38 10.05 -9.93
N GLN A 42 -5.71 10.10 -10.09
CA GLN A 42 -6.40 9.51 -11.25
C GLN A 42 -6.22 10.34 -12.53
N LYS A 43 -5.94 11.64 -12.38
CA LYS A 43 -5.75 12.59 -13.46
C LYS A 43 -4.58 13.51 -13.15
N PRO A 44 -3.97 14.15 -14.16
CA PRO A 44 -2.96 15.17 -13.94
C PRO A 44 -3.44 16.27 -12.98
N LEU A 45 -2.55 16.82 -12.17
CA LEU A 45 -2.90 17.86 -11.19
C LEU A 45 -3.46 19.15 -11.82
N THR A 46 -3.22 19.36 -13.11
CA THR A 46 -3.79 20.48 -13.87
C THR A 46 -5.25 20.29 -14.27
N ASP A 47 -5.77 19.05 -14.17
CA ASP A 47 -7.18 18.76 -14.40
C ASP A 47 -7.99 19.17 -13.16
N PRO A 48 -9.07 19.96 -13.30
CA PRO A 48 -9.88 20.40 -12.17
C PRO A 48 -10.56 19.27 -11.40
N ASP A 49 -10.76 18.11 -12.05
CA ASP A 49 -11.33 16.92 -11.42
C ASP A 49 -10.28 15.99 -10.83
N SER A 50 -9.00 16.39 -10.79
CA SER A 50 -7.94 15.57 -10.20
C SER A 50 -8.14 15.41 -8.70
N ASN A 51 -8.04 14.18 -8.22
CA ASN A 51 -8.05 13.88 -6.78
C ASN A 51 -6.67 14.03 -6.12
N GLY A 52 -5.62 14.30 -6.90
CA GLY A 52 -4.24 14.29 -6.41
C GLY A 52 -3.96 15.32 -5.31
N GLY A 53 -4.50 16.53 -5.46
CA GLY A 53 -4.38 17.57 -4.42
C GLY A 53 -5.03 17.15 -3.10
N ASN A 54 -6.23 16.57 -3.16
CA ASN A 54 -6.93 16.06 -1.98
C ASN A 54 -6.14 14.92 -1.33
N ASN A 55 -5.69 13.96 -2.12
CA ASN A 55 -4.93 12.81 -1.63
C ASN A 55 -3.63 13.25 -0.94
N PHE A 56 -2.96 14.28 -1.48
CA PHE A 56 -1.76 14.83 -0.89
C PHE A 56 -2.03 15.50 0.46
N VAL A 57 -2.99 16.41 0.51
CA VAL A 57 -3.34 17.15 1.74
C VAL A 57 -3.76 16.19 2.86
N GLU A 58 -4.64 15.27 2.56
CA GLU A 58 -5.09 14.25 3.52
C GLU A 58 -3.92 13.38 4.01
N SER A 59 -3.00 13.00 3.13
CA SER A 59 -1.79 12.25 3.53
C SER A 59 -0.92 13.03 4.51
N VAL A 60 -0.72 14.33 4.27
CA VAL A 60 0.01 15.21 5.19
C VAL A 60 -0.71 15.29 6.55
N GLU A 61 -2.01 15.45 6.56
CA GLU A 61 -2.80 15.53 7.80
C GLU A 61 -2.73 14.24 8.62
N TRP A 62 -2.78 13.08 7.95
CA TRP A 62 -2.63 11.78 8.61
C TRP A 62 -1.28 11.64 9.32
N ILE A 63 -0.19 12.07 8.67
CA ILE A 63 1.15 12.06 9.25
C ILE A 63 1.25 13.04 10.43
N LEU A 64 0.88 14.30 10.21
CA LEU A 64 1.06 15.37 11.20
C LEU A 64 0.22 15.14 12.47
N ASN A 65 -0.97 14.60 12.32
CA ASN A 65 -1.83 14.25 13.44
C ASN A 65 -1.49 12.90 14.09
N ARG A 66 -0.40 12.26 13.67
CA ARG A 66 0.05 10.95 14.18
C ARG A 66 -1.05 9.88 14.19
N ARG A 67 -1.92 9.92 13.21
CA ARG A 67 -3.02 8.96 13.05
C ARG A 67 -2.56 7.65 12.44
N VAL A 68 -1.39 7.65 11.79
CA VAL A 68 -0.67 6.48 11.32
C VAL A 68 0.74 6.51 11.90
N GLN A 69 1.27 5.37 12.34
CA GLN A 69 2.53 5.33 13.08
C GLN A 69 3.62 4.54 12.38
N ASP A 70 3.26 3.52 11.61
CA ASP A 70 4.20 2.61 10.93
C ASP A 70 3.63 2.12 9.61
N GLY A 71 4.47 1.41 8.85
CA GLY A 71 4.10 0.77 7.60
C GLY A 71 3.84 1.72 6.44
N CYS A 72 3.22 1.20 5.42
CA CYS A 72 2.85 1.95 4.22
C CYS A 72 1.33 2.12 4.12
N TRP A 73 0.93 3.31 3.75
CA TRP A 73 -0.47 3.70 3.65
C TRP A 73 -0.75 4.42 2.34
N VAL A 74 -1.99 4.37 1.89
CA VAL A 74 -2.48 5.08 0.71
C VAL A 74 -3.75 5.81 1.08
N VAL A 75 -3.75 7.12 0.93
CA VAL A 75 -4.98 7.92 0.96
C VAL A 75 -5.45 8.11 -0.47
N TYR A 76 -6.70 7.76 -0.73
CA TYR A 76 -7.25 7.89 -2.07
C TYR A 76 -8.72 8.28 -2.05
N ARG A 77 -9.03 9.35 -2.77
CA ARG A 77 -10.40 9.79 -2.99
C ARG A 77 -10.94 9.13 -4.24
N ASN A 78 -11.97 8.31 -4.06
CA ASN A 78 -12.66 7.60 -5.13
C ASN A 78 -13.61 8.53 -5.91
N MET A 79 -14.15 8.02 -7.01
CA MET A 79 -15.03 8.80 -7.91
C MET A 79 -16.35 9.19 -7.26
N ASP A 80 -16.79 8.48 -6.23
CA ASP A 80 -17.96 8.82 -5.42
C ASP A 80 -17.73 10.04 -4.50
N GLY A 81 -16.50 10.59 -4.51
CA GLY A 81 -16.10 11.71 -3.68
C GLY A 81 -15.66 11.33 -2.26
N THR A 82 -15.70 10.06 -1.91
CA THR A 82 -15.27 9.56 -0.60
C THR A 82 -13.77 9.33 -0.58
N THR A 83 -13.10 9.79 0.47
CA THR A 83 -11.67 9.55 0.69
C THR A 83 -11.50 8.33 1.58
N TYR A 84 -10.66 7.40 1.16
CA TYR A 84 -10.34 6.19 1.88
C TYR A 84 -8.86 6.17 2.28
N LEU A 85 -8.58 5.61 3.45
CA LEU A 85 -7.24 5.26 3.89
C LEU A 85 -7.07 3.75 3.76
N HIS A 86 -6.08 3.32 3.01
CA HIS A 86 -5.77 1.92 2.80
C HIS A 86 -4.46 1.58 3.49
N ARG A 87 -4.42 0.49 4.23
CA ARG A 87 -3.15 -0.14 4.61
C ARG A 87 -2.51 -0.72 3.36
N GLY A 88 -1.21 -0.53 3.16
CA GLY A 88 -0.52 -0.93 1.93
C GLY A 88 -0.70 -2.40 1.60
N SER A 89 -0.55 -3.29 2.60
CA SER A 89 -0.74 -4.74 2.45
C SER A 89 -2.16 -5.18 2.12
N HIS A 90 -3.15 -4.31 2.30
CA HIS A 90 -4.56 -4.59 2.03
C HIS A 90 -5.07 -3.97 0.73
N LEU A 91 -4.25 -3.15 0.06
CA LEU A 91 -4.67 -2.45 -1.14
C LEU A 91 -4.84 -3.41 -2.32
N LEU A 92 -6.02 -3.39 -2.92
CA LEU A 92 -6.33 -4.10 -4.15
C LEU A 92 -6.00 -3.23 -5.37
N GLN A 93 -5.72 -3.88 -6.49
CA GLN A 93 -5.64 -3.20 -7.78
C GLN A 93 -7.00 -2.57 -8.11
N SER A 94 -6.99 -1.40 -8.75
CA SER A 94 -8.21 -0.78 -9.25
C SER A 94 -8.94 -1.74 -10.19
N GLY A 95 -10.28 -1.73 -10.12
CA GLY A 95 -11.10 -2.56 -11.00
C GLY A 95 -11.00 -2.11 -12.46
N ASP A 96 -11.32 -3.02 -13.39
CA ASP A 96 -11.46 -2.68 -14.80
C ASP A 96 -12.48 -1.56 -14.97
N TYR A 97 -12.15 -0.58 -15.79
CA TYR A 97 -13.00 0.60 -16.06
C TYR A 97 -13.30 1.49 -14.84
N SER A 98 -12.56 1.32 -13.73
CA SER A 98 -12.67 2.17 -12.55
C SER A 98 -11.29 2.69 -12.15
N ASN A 99 -11.25 3.95 -11.69
CA ASN A 99 -10.06 4.53 -11.10
C ASN A 99 -10.08 4.46 -9.56
N ASP A 100 -11.02 3.73 -9.00
CA ASP A 100 -11.23 3.59 -7.57
C ASP A 100 -10.33 2.52 -6.98
N PHE A 101 -9.86 2.76 -5.77
CA PHE A 101 -9.11 1.79 -4.99
C PHE A 101 -9.92 1.28 -3.81
N TYR A 102 -9.69 0.02 -3.46
CA TYR A 102 -10.38 -0.69 -2.39
C TYR A 102 -9.40 -1.55 -1.60
N SER A 103 -9.79 -1.92 -0.39
CA SER A 103 -9.04 -2.87 0.44
C SER A 103 -9.67 -4.27 0.44
N ILE A 104 -8.87 -5.30 0.71
CA ILE A 104 -9.33 -6.70 0.79
C ILE A 104 -10.39 -6.91 1.86
N ASP A 105 -10.36 -6.11 2.93
CA ASP A 105 -11.30 -6.18 4.06
C ASP A 105 -12.65 -5.56 3.72
N LYS A 106 -12.95 -5.44 2.46
CA LYS A 106 -14.17 -4.84 1.96
C LYS A 106 -15.41 -5.62 2.38
N LYS A 107 -15.65 -5.68 3.68
CA LYS A 107 -16.98 -6.02 4.18
C LYS A 107 -17.92 -4.83 4.23
N GLN A 108 -17.42 -3.61 4.16
CA GLN A 108 -18.23 -2.40 4.07
C GLN A 108 -17.39 -1.24 3.58
N GLU A 109 -17.96 -0.42 2.73
CA GLU A 109 -17.59 0.93 2.37
C GLU A 109 -17.58 1.80 3.63
N ALA A 110 -16.64 1.57 4.52
CA ALA A 110 -16.43 2.51 5.60
C ALA A 110 -15.53 3.60 5.07
N PRO A 111 -16.05 4.79 4.81
CA PRO A 111 -15.18 5.95 4.63
C PRO A 111 -14.26 6.00 5.84
N VAL A 112 -13.02 6.43 5.65
CA VAL A 112 -12.09 6.62 6.75
C VAL A 112 -12.56 7.80 7.57
N PHE A 113 -13.66 7.63 8.25
CA PHE A 113 -14.07 8.53 9.28
C PHE A 113 -13.34 8.14 10.55
N HIS A 114 -12.35 8.95 10.93
CA HIS A 114 -11.75 8.91 12.24
C HIS A 114 -11.38 7.48 12.67
N VAL A 115 -10.31 6.94 12.11
CA VAL A 115 -9.70 5.74 12.67
C VAL A 115 -9.42 6.07 14.13
N ASN A 116 -10.22 5.50 15.01
CA ASN A 116 -9.95 5.55 16.43
C ASN A 116 -8.59 4.90 16.65
N ALA A 117 -7.70 5.55 17.41
CA ALA A 117 -6.39 5.03 17.74
C ALA A 117 -6.45 3.61 18.36
N ASP A 118 -7.59 3.25 18.94
CA ASP A 118 -7.85 1.92 19.50
C ASP A 118 -8.09 0.87 18.41
N LEU A 119 -8.66 1.23 17.25
CA LEU A 119 -8.78 0.34 16.10
C LEU A 119 -7.41 0.05 15.46
N LEU A 120 -6.49 1.02 15.47
CA LEU A 120 -5.10 0.79 15.02
C LEU A 120 -4.39 -0.24 15.90
N LYS A 121 -4.65 -0.27 17.21
CA LYS A 121 -4.10 -1.28 18.13
C LYS A 121 -4.66 -2.67 17.87
N GLU A 122 -5.92 -2.77 17.48
CA GLU A 122 -6.57 -4.05 17.18
C GLU A 122 -6.04 -4.66 15.87
N TYR A 123 -5.68 -3.82 14.88
CA TYR A 123 -5.07 -4.27 13.63
C TYR A 123 -3.55 -4.52 13.73
N THR A 124 -2.86 -3.84 14.60
CA THR A 124 -1.41 -4.01 14.76
C THR A 124 -1.01 -5.15 15.67
N GLY A 125 -1.91 -5.92 16.26
CA GLY A 125 -1.76 -7.09 17.14
C GLY A 125 -0.41 -7.81 17.28
N LEU A 126 0.65 -7.26 16.72
CA LEU A 126 2.03 -7.67 16.85
C LEU A 126 2.67 -6.82 17.97
N GLU A 127 2.80 -7.40 19.15
CA GLU A 127 3.48 -6.77 20.28
C GLU A 127 4.98 -6.52 20.05
N GLU A 128 5.55 -7.12 19.00
CA GLU A 128 6.94 -6.94 18.61
C GLU A 128 7.07 -6.62 17.11
N PRO A 129 7.90 -5.65 16.71
CA PRO A 129 8.13 -5.37 15.31
C PRO A 129 8.83 -6.56 14.66
N LEU A 130 8.23 -7.12 13.64
CA LEU A 130 8.88 -8.09 12.77
C LEU A 130 9.92 -7.32 11.94
N ILE A 131 11.10 -7.12 12.48
CA ILE A 131 12.23 -6.57 11.72
C ILE A 131 12.66 -7.66 10.74
N MET A 132 12.04 -7.67 9.56
CA MET A 132 12.59 -8.41 8.45
C MET A 132 13.76 -7.60 7.91
N GLU A 133 14.99 -8.04 8.17
CA GLU A 133 16.13 -7.60 7.38
C GLU A 133 15.97 -8.13 5.95
N LEU A 134 15.17 -7.41 5.18
CA LEU A 134 15.00 -7.69 3.76
C LEU A 134 16.20 -7.10 3.02
N ASN A 135 17.13 -7.96 2.68
CA ASN A 135 18.16 -7.59 1.72
C ASN A 135 17.48 -7.43 0.35
N ALA A 136 17.20 -6.18 -0.04
CA ALA A 136 16.53 -5.86 -1.31
C ALA A 136 17.19 -6.51 -2.51
N SER A 137 18.52 -6.73 -2.48
CA SER A 137 19.25 -7.41 -3.53
C SER A 137 18.89 -8.89 -3.69
N SER A 138 18.48 -9.56 -2.61
CA SER A 138 18.06 -10.97 -2.68
C SER A 138 16.63 -11.12 -3.23
N PHE A 139 15.82 -10.10 -3.16
CA PHE A 139 14.46 -10.10 -3.71
C PHE A 139 14.44 -9.94 -5.23
N LEU A 140 15.39 -9.20 -5.78
CA LEU A 140 15.41 -8.85 -7.21
C LEU A 140 16.14 -9.89 -8.07
N GLN A 141 16.91 -10.77 -7.47
CA GLN A 141 17.82 -11.62 -8.25
C GLN A 141 17.36 -13.04 -8.52
N ASP A 142 16.50 -13.64 -7.71
CA ASP A 142 16.28 -15.08 -7.87
C ASP A 142 14.90 -15.60 -7.46
N GLY A 143 14.20 -16.09 -8.45
CA GLY A 143 13.47 -17.30 -8.19
C GLY A 143 12.04 -17.17 -7.68
N ILE A 144 11.34 -16.07 -7.93
CA ILE A 144 9.88 -16.06 -7.77
C ILE A 144 9.24 -16.35 -9.12
N LEU A 145 8.59 -17.51 -9.23
CA LEU A 145 7.78 -17.86 -10.38
C LEU A 145 6.33 -17.44 -10.11
N LYS A 146 5.85 -16.47 -10.87
CA LYS A 146 4.43 -16.07 -10.85
C LYS A 146 3.67 -16.89 -11.89
N ILE A 147 2.66 -17.63 -11.44
CA ILE A 147 1.75 -18.38 -12.31
C ILE A 147 0.38 -17.74 -12.20
N MET A 148 -0.14 -17.22 -13.32
CA MET A 148 -1.52 -16.75 -13.40
C MET A 148 -2.39 -17.94 -13.81
N PRO A 149 -3.24 -18.47 -12.91
CA PRO A 149 -4.06 -19.64 -13.22
C PRO A 149 -5.14 -19.29 -14.26
N TYR A 150 -5.37 -20.23 -15.18
CA TYR A 150 -6.45 -20.17 -16.15
C TYR A 150 -6.94 -21.58 -16.47
N VAL A 151 -8.15 -21.70 -16.98
CA VAL A 151 -8.73 -23.01 -17.35
C VAL A 151 -7.90 -23.66 -18.46
N GLY A 152 -7.40 -24.88 -18.20
CA GLY A 152 -6.54 -25.62 -19.13
C GLY A 152 -5.05 -25.34 -18.98
N ILE A 153 -4.63 -24.65 -17.93
CA ILE A 153 -3.19 -24.44 -17.64
C ILE A 153 -2.45 -25.79 -17.53
N ASN A 154 -1.33 -25.88 -18.20
CA ASN A 154 -0.43 -27.04 -18.08
C ASN A 154 0.82 -26.63 -17.28
N TYR A 155 0.87 -27.04 -16.02
CA TYR A 155 1.98 -26.72 -15.12
C TYR A 155 3.32 -27.34 -15.55
N ALA A 156 3.32 -28.38 -16.38
CA ALA A 156 4.56 -28.96 -16.93
C ALA A 156 5.32 -27.98 -17.84
N ASN A 157 4.68 -26.91 -18.31
CA ASN A 157 5.34 -25.89 -19.12
C ASN A 157 6.20 -24.93 -18.30
N TYR A 158 6.12 -24.99 -16.96
CA TYR A 158 6.87 -24.11 -16.07
C TYR A 158 8.11 -24.83 -15.52
N SER A 159 9.29 -24.24 -15.73
CA SER A 159 10.52 -24.76 -15.17
C SER A 159 10.72 -24.27 -13.74
N LEU A 160 10.92 -25.18 -12.79
CA LEU A 160 11.26 -24.85 -11.40
C LEU A 160 12.78 -24.70 -11.18
N LYS A 161 13.59 -24.74 -12.23
CA LYS A 161 15.04 -24.55 -12.12
C LYS A 161 15.32 -23.14 -11.58
N ASN A 162 16.04 -23.07 -10.47
CA ASN A 162 16.39 -21.84 -9.75
C ASN A 162 15.18 -21.08 -9.17
N VAL A 163 14.01 -21.71 -9.04
CA VAL A 163 12.83 -21.12 -8.39
C VAL A 163 12.90 -21.38 -6.89
N LYS A 164 12.81 -20.33 -6.09
CA LYS A 164 12.79 -20.39 -4.62
C LYS A 164 11.37 -20.33 -4.07
N SER A 165 10.47 -19.68 -4.78
CA SER A 165 9.07 -19.53 -4.41
C SER A 165 8.17 -19.52 -5.64
N VAL A 166 6.97 -20.05 -5.49
CA VAL A 166 5.92 -20.00 -6.52
C VAL A 166 4.77 -19.17 -5.97
N MET A 167 4.37 -18.15 -6.71
CA MET A 167 3.15 -17.41 -6.48
C MET A 167 2.10 -17.90 -7.47
N HIS A 168 0.97 -18.35 -6.94
CA HIS A 168 -0.13 -18.93 -7.71
C HIS A 168 -1.45 -18.27 -7.36
#